data_cdbd1fe520ab806cd2e0ac5126d0ef43
#
_entry.id   cdbd1fe520ab806cd2e0ac5126d0ef43
#
_cell.length_a   1.000
_cell.length_b   1.000
_cell.length_c   1.000
_cell.angle_alpha   90.00
_cell.angle_beta   90.00
_cell.angle_gamma   90.00
#
_symmetry.space_group_name_H-M   'P 1'
#
loop_
_entity.id
_entity.type
_entity.pdbx_description
1 polymer ?
#
loop_
_entity_poly.entity_id
_entity_poly.type
_entity_poly.pdbx_seq_one_letter_code
_entity_poly.pdbx_strand_id
1 'polypeptide(L)'
;MRILLTGATGYIGKRLLPVLVKNGHHVVCCVRDVNRFSPPESIMSFIEIVEVDFLEEDTLKNIPKDIDAAYYLIHSMSTSNEYEKLEQLSAQNFNRSLEGASVRHVIYLSGIVNKDGLSKHLKSRKNVENILEDSAFNLTTLRAGIIIGSGSASFEIIRDLVEKLPYMIAPKWLNTKCQPVGIRDVISFLEKSLLNEKVYNQNFDIGGPDILTYKNMLLKFAKFRKLKRTIHTVPIMTPKLSSYWLYFVTSTSYNLATSLVSSMKIEVVCRNAKINKILNIEPENYTVALQRAFLKIDGNQIVSSWKDSQVSGVKNFNISDFIDVPIFGCFRDITQREIVSSKLAIDKVWSIGGTNGWYYANSLWKFRGFIDKLFGGVGLRRGRTNSASLESGDALDLWRVLYADKVEGRLLLFAEMKLPGEAWLEFKIKDNVLIQTATFRPHGILGRMYWYSVLPFHGFIFKGMMDEITKHNQVN
;
A
#
# COMPACT_ATOMS: atom_id res chain seq x y z
N MET A 1 14.80 1.91 -23.54
CA MET A 1 13.44 2.03 -24.10
C MET A 1 12.66 3.01 -23.25
N ARG A 2 11.68 3.68 -23.83
CA ARG A 2 10.81 4.63 -23.14
C ARG A 2 9.47 3.97 -22.83
N ILE A 3 9.13 3.84 -21.55
CA ILE A 3 8.00 3.03 -21.08
C ILE A 3 7.01 3.92 -20.34
N LEU A 4 5.74 3.89 -20.76
CA LEU A 4 4.65 4.55 -20.05
C LEU A 4 4.18 3.69 -18.88
N LEU A 5 4.19 4.22 -17.67
CA LEU A 5 3.70 3.54 -16.48
C LEU A 5 2.50 4.29 -15.91
N THR A 6 1.30 3.77 -16.16
CA THR A 6 0.10 4.26 -15.47
C THR A 6 -0.03 3.59 -14.10
N GLY A 7 -0.69 4.26 -13.16
CA GLY A 7 -0.80 3.76 -11.79
C GLY A 7 0.54 3.70 -11.04
N ALA A 8 1.51 4.56 -11.40
CA ALA A 8 2.84 4.64 -10.79
C ALA A 8 2.81 4.85 -9.26
N THR A 9 1.79 5.52 -8.74
CA THR A 9 1.57 5.73 -7.30
C THR A 9 0.92 4.53 -6.59
N GLY A 10 0.44 3.53 -7.35
CA GLY A 10 -0.24 2.34 -6.83
C GLY A 10 0.72 1.28 -6.29
N TYR A 11 0.14 0.27 -5.61
CA TYR A 11 0.88 -0.84 -4.98
C TYR A 11 1.81 -1.59 -5.96
N ILE A 12 1.32 -1.90 -7.16
CA ILE A 12 2.09 -2.60 -8.19
C ILE A 12 3.07 -1.66 -8.87
N GLY A 13 2.61 -0.46 -9.29
CA GLY A 13 3.43 0.53 -10.00
C GLY A 13 4.69 0.92 -9.24
N LYS A 14 4.57 1.22 -7.95
CA LYS A 14 5.71 1.55 -7.07
C LYS A 14 6.76 0.44 -6.98
N ARG A 15 6.36 -0.83 -7.12
CA ARG A 15 7.28 -1.98 -7.09
C ARG A 15 7.86 -2.32 -8.44
N LEU A 16 7.12 -2.05 -9.50
CA LEU A 16 7.57 -2.27 -10.87
C LEU A 16 8.58 -1.20 -11.33
N LEU A 17 8.33 0.05 -10.97
CA LEU A 17 9.15 1.20 -11.38
C LEU A 17 10.66 1.01 -11.13
N PRO A 18 11.14 0.64 -9.92
CA PRO A 18 12.57 0.43 -9.68
C PRO A 18 13.15 -0.73 -10.51
N VAL A 19 12.35 -1.73 -10.84
CA VAL A 19 12.79 -2.87 -11.67
C VAL A 19 12.99 -2.42 -13.11
N LEU A 20 12.07 -1.63 -13.66
CA LEU A 20 12.19 -1.07 -15.01
C LEU A 20 13.42 -0.18 -15.13
N VAL A 21 13.64 0.72 -14.17
CA VAL A 21 14.83 1.58 -14.15
C VAL A 21 16.11 0.77 -14.03
N LYS A 22 16.16 -0.24 -13.15
CA LYS A 22 17.30 -1.14 -13.01
C LYS A 22 17.66 -1.86 -14.31
N ASN A 23 16.66 -2.16 -15.14
CA ASN A 23 16.84 -2.78 -16.44
C ASN A 23 17.19 -1.77 -17.55
N GLY A 24 17.51 -0.52 -17.19
CA GLY A 24 17.98 0.52 -18.12
C GLY A 24 16.87 1.17 -18.93
N HIS A 25 15.62 1.14 -18.47
CA HIS A 25 14.50 1.80 -19.14
C HIS A 25 14.31 3.23 -18.62
N HIS A 26 13.89 4.11 -19.50
CA HIS A 26 13.36 5.44 -19.18
C HIS A 26 11.85 5.31 -18.94
N VAL A 27 11.35 5.74 -17.78
CA VAL A 27 9.95 5.51 -17.40
C VAL A 27 9.19 6.82 -17.31
N VAL A 28 8.16 6.96 -18.14
CA VAL A 28 7.19 8.05 -18.08
C VAL A 28 6.09 7.66 -17.10
N CYS A 29 6.10 8.25 -15.93
CA CYS A 29 5.16 7.97 -14.85
C CYS A 29 3.93 8.86 -14.92
N CYS A 30 2.77 8.31 -15.28
CA CYS A 30 1.51 9.03 -15.24
C CYS A 30 0.98 9.12 -13.80
N VAL A 31 0.79 10.32 -13.31
CA VAL A 31 0.27 10.61 -11.97
C VAL A 31 -0.82 11.67 -12.06
N ARG A 32 -1.84 11.60 -11.19
CA ARG A 32 -2.92 12.60 -11.14
C ARG A 32 -2.52 13.88 -10.39
N ASP A 33 -1.48 13.80 -9.58
CA ASP A 33 -0.96 14.92 -8.80
C ASP A 33 0.53 14.67 -8.59
N VAL A 34 1.35 15.48 -9.25
CA VAL A 34 2.82 15.39 -9.20
C VAL A 34 3.33 15.52 -7.76
N ASN A 35 2.66 16.33 -6.95
CA ASN A 35 3.05 16.57 -5.56
C ASN A 35 2.84 15.36 -4.64
N ARG A 36 2.10 14.35 -5.09
CA ARG A 36 1.87 13.10 -4.35
C ARG A 36 2.79 11.96 -4.78
N PHE A 37 3.71 12.23 -5.68
CA PHE A 37 4.62 11.22 -6.21
C PHE A 37 6.06 11.64 -5.94
N SER A 38 6.72 10.95 -5.02
CA SER A 38 8.11 11.18 -4.63
C SER A 38 8.88 9.88 -4.81
N PRO A 39 9.36 9.57 -6.02
CA PRO A 39 10.24 8.43 -6.25
C PRO A 39 11.61 8.69 -5.61
N PRO A 40 12.40 7.64 -5.30
CA PRO A 40 13.74 7.78 -4.75
C PRO A 40 14.64 8.63 -5.65
N GLU A 41 15.45 9.51 -5.08
CA GLU A 41 16.38 10.38 -5.84
C GLU A 41 17.30 9.57 -6.76
N SER A 42 17.71 8.37 -6.33
CA SER A 42 18.61 7.49 -7.09
C SER A 42 18.08 7.05 -8.46
N ILE A 43 16.77 7.17 -8.71
CA ILE A 43 16.14 6.79 -9.98
C ILE A 43 15.55 7.98 -10.74
N MET A 44 15.62 9.19 -10.17
CA MET A 44 15.01 10.40 -10.76
C MET A 44 15.53 10.71 -12.16
N SER A 45 16.80 10.48 -12.45
CA SER A 45 17.40 10.70 -13.78
C SER A 45 16.84 9.78 -14.89
N PHE A 46 16.14 8.72 -14.52
CA PHE A 46 15.53 7.76 -15.44
C PHE A 46 14.00 7.87 -15.49
N ILE A 47 13.43 8.88 -14.81
CA ILE A 47 12.00 9.06 -14.69
C ILE A 47 11.59 10.41 -15.27
N GLU A 48 10.52 10.39 -16.05
CA GLU A 48 9.75 11.57 -16.41
C GLU A 48 8.39 11.49 -15.72
N ILE A 49 7.99 12.56 -15.06
CA ILE A 49 6.70 12.61 -14.36
C ILE A 49 5.76 13.48 -15.18
N VAL A 50 4.63 12.91 -15.58
CA VAL A 50 3.58 13.61 -16.34
C VAL A 50 2.27 13.61 -15.54
N GLU A 51 1.66 14.78 -15.44
CA GLU A 51 0.36 14.92 -14.79
C GLU A 51 -0.76 14.55 -15.76
N VAL A 52 -1.42 13.42 -15.47
CA VAL A 52 -2.49 12.88 -16.31
C VAL A 52 -3.58 12.28 -15.42
N ASP A 53 -4.80 12.76 -15.58
CA ASP A 53 -6.00 12.08 -15.13
C ASP A 53 -6.75 11.49 -16.31
N PHE A 54 -6.81 10.17 -16.40
CA PHE A 54 -7.51 9.49 -17.49
C PHE A 54 -9.03 9.66 -17.45
N LEU A 55 -9.57 10.41 -16.50
CA LEU A 55 -10.96 10.87 -16.50
C LEU A 55 -11.12 12.25 -17.15
N GLU A 56 -10.02 12.99 -17.37
CA GLU A 56 -9.99 14.36 -17.88
C GLU A 56 -9.24 14.40 -19.22
N GLU A 57 -9.97 14.52 -20.32
CA GLU A 57 -9.42 14.47 -21.70
C GLU A 57 -8.31 15.50 -21.95
N ASP A 58 -8.43 16.70 -21.40
CA ASP A 58 -7.45 17.77 -21.58
C ASP A 58 -6.04 17.43 -21.08
N THR A 59 -5.93 16.49 -20.13
CA THR A 59 -4.65 16.05 -19.57
C THR A 59 -3.94 15.01 -20.44
N LEU A 60 -4.65 14.33 -21.33
CA LEU A 60 -4.11 13.25 -22.17
C LEU A 60 -3.01 13.73 -23.12
N LYS A 61 -3.05 15.00 -23.54
CA LYS A 61 -2.03 15.63 -24.39
C LYS A 61 -0.65 15.68 -23.76
N ASN A 62 -0.57 15.54 -22.43
CA ASN A 62 0.71 15.53 -21.71
C ASN A 62 1.48 14.21 -21.91
N ILE A 63 0.84 13.17 -22.46
CA ILE A 63 1.50 11.88 -22.72
C ILE A 63 2.38 11.99 -23.97
N PRO A 64 3.69 11.72 -23.86
CA PRO A 64 4.59 11.73 -25.02
C PRO A 64 4.20 10.69 -26.07
N LYS A 65 4.51 10.96 -27.34
CA LYS A 65 4.19 10.04 -28.44
C LYS A 65 5.30 9.03 -28.77
N ASP A 66 6.50 9.25 -28.27
CA ASP A 66 7.68 8.42 -28.48
C ASP A 66 7.82 7.31 -27.41
N ILE A 67 6.71 6.62 -27.10
CA ILE A 67 6.63 5.53 -26.16
C ILE A 67 6.77 4.18 -26.88
N ASP A 68 7.67 3.32 -26.42
CA ASP A 68 7.89 1.97 -26.97
C ASP A 68 6.85 0.95 -26.46
N ALA A 69 6.51 1.02 -25.16
CA ALA A 69 5.57 0.12 -24.51
C ALA A 69 4.89 0.80 -23.32
N ALA A 70 3.76 0.24 -22.87
CA ALA A 70 3.03 0.78 -21.74
C ALA A 70 2.54 -0.28 -20.76
N TYR A 71 2.41 0.11 -19.49
CA TYR A 71 1.71 -0.66 -18.46
C TYR A 71 0.42 0.03 -18.08
N TYR A 72 -0.69 -0.69 -18.20
CA TYR A 72 -1.99 -0.23 -17.72
C TYR A 72 -2.28 -0.86 -16.33
N LEU A 73 -2.04 -0.08 -15.26
CA LEU A 73 -2.19 -0.52 -13.88
C LEU A 73 -3.22 0.31 -13.09
N ILE A 74 -4.11 1.01 -13.80
CA ILE A 74 -5.16 1.83 -13.18
C ILE A 74 -6.25 0.92 -12.62
N HIS A 75 -6.70 1.23 -11.40
CA HIS A 75 -7.76 0.53 -10.72
C HIS A 75 -8.49 1.40 -9.68
N SER A 76 -9.82 1.45 -9.75
CA SER A 76 -10.65 2.41 -9.00
C SER A 76 -11.63 1.77 -7.99
N MET A 77 -11.35 0.59 -7.44
CA MET A 77 -12.26 -0.17 -6.56
C MET A 77 -12.83 0.56 -5.34
N SER A 78 -12.23 1.66 -4.90
CA SER A 78 -12.54 2.24 -3.59
C SER A 78 -13.27 3.57 -3.62
N THR A 79 -13.50 4.18 -4.78
CA THR A 79 -13.83 5.61 -4.84
C THR A 79 -15.30 5.93 -5.08
N SER A 80 -16.09 5.06 -5.71
CA SER A 80 -17.52 5.34 -5.95
C SER A 80 -18.36 4.08 -6.23
N ASN A 81 -19.68 4.21 -6.14
CA ASN A 81 -20.63 3.17 -6.58
C ASN A 81 -20.67 3.03 -8.13
N GLU A 82 -20.07 3.97 -8.86
CA GLU A 82 -20.02 4.03 -10.33
C GLU A 82 -18.65 3.68 -10.91
N TYR A 83 -17.79 3.00 -10.13
CA TYR A 83 -16.42 2.68 -10.54
C TYR A 83 -16.33 1.95 -11.90
N GLU A 84 -17.36 1.19 -12.30
CA GLU A 84 -17.40 0.50 -13.60
C GLU A 84 -17.34 1.49 -14.78
N LYS A 85 -18.09 2.59 -14.69
CA LYS A 85 -18.06 3.65 -15.72
C LYS A 85 -16.74 4.39 -15.74
N LEU A 86 -16.18 4.65 -14.55
CA LEU A 86 -14.89 5.35 -14.44
C LEU A 86 -13.74 4.48 -14.98
N GLU A 87 -13.73 3.18 -14.72
CA GLU A 87 -12.74 2.24 -15.28
C GLU A 87 -12.88 2.14 -16.81
N GLN A 88 -14.11 2.09 -17.32
CA GLN A 88 -14.38 2.09 -18.77
C GLN A 88 -13.85 3.38 -19.42
N LEU A 89 -14.21 4.55 -18.89
CA LEU A 89 -13.76 5.84 -19.41
C LEU A 89 -12.23 5.95 -19.37
N SER A 90 -11.60 5.56 -18.26
CA SER A 90 -10.14 5.57 -18.14
C SER A 90 -9.46 4.68 -19.19
N ALA A 91 -10.02 3.51 -19.50
CA ALA A 91 -9.46 2.61 -20.50
C ALA A 91 -9.64 3.18 -21.93
N GLN A 92 -10.78 3.77 -22.23
CA GLN A 92 -11.05 4.43 -23.52
C GLN A 92 -10.11 5.62 -23.73
N ASN A 93 -9.95 6.45 -22.72
CA ASN A 93 -9.03 7.61 -22.77
C ASN A 93 -7.58 7.18 -22.85
N PHE A 94 -7.19 6.07 -22.21
CA PHE A 94 -5.87 5.49 -22.37
C PHE A 94 -5.62 5.07 -23.82
N ASN A 95 -6.53 4.34 -24.46
CA ASN A 95 -6.41 3.97 -25.88
C ASN A 95 -6.26 5.21 -26.75
N ARG A 96 -7.15 6.21 -26.57
CA ARG A 96 -7.10 7.48 -27.31
C ARG A 96 -5.77 8.22 -27.11
N SER A 97 -5.23 8.21 -25.90
CA SER A 97 -3.95 8.88 -25.60
C SER A 97 -2.76 8.28 -26.36
N LEU A 98 -2.86 7.00 -26.74
CA LEU A 98 -1.83 6.28 -27.49
C LEU A 98 -2.04 6.30 -29.01
N GLU A 99 -3.14 6.88 -29.50
CA GLU A 99 -3.34 7.05 -30.94
C GLU A 99 -2.21 7.92 -31.55
N GLY A 100 -1.63 7.42 -32.62
CA GLY A 100 -0.48 8.06 -33.29
C GLY A 100 0.84 7.97 -32.51
N ALA A 101 0.89 7.25 -31.39
CA ALA A 101 2.14 6.92 -30.70
C ALA A 101 2.76 5.63 -31.28
N SER A 102 4.07 5.46 -31.07
CA SER A 102 4.83 4.29 -31.54
C SER A 102 4.73 3.05 -30.61
N VAL A 103 3.71 2.98 -29.78
CA VAL A 103 3.55 1.92 -28.77
C VAL A 103 3.32 0.57 -29.44
N ARG A 104 4.26 -0.36 -29.23
CA ARG A 104 4.21 -1.71 -29.79
C ARG A 104 3.51 -2.71 -28.87
N HIS A 105 3.56 -2.50 -27.57
CA HIS A 105 3.09 -3.45 -26.58
C HIS A 105 2.47 -2.75 -25.36
N VAL A 106 1.32 -3.22 -24.95
CA VAL A 106 0.67 -2.83 -23.69
C VAL A 106 0.49 -4.05 -22.80
N ILE A 107 0.84 -3.91 -21.53
CA ILE A 107 0.65 -4.94 -20.52
C ILE A 107 -0.40 -4.48 -19.52
N TYR A 108 -1.46 -5.27 -19.39
CA TYR A 108 -2.55 -5.03 -18.46
C TYR A 108 -2.55 -6.07 -17.34
N LEU A 109 -2.61 -5.61 -16.07
CA LEU A 109 -2.79 -6.49 -14.92
C LEU A 109 -4.25 -6.50 -14.50
N SER A 110 -4.92 -7.63 -14.72
CA SER A 110 -6.34 -7.87 -14.46
C SER A 110 -6.57 -8.90 -13.33
N GLY A 111 -7.83 -9.23 -13.08
CA GLY A 111 -8.24 -10.32 -12.21
C GLY A 111 -8.57 -11.60 -12.98
N ILE A 112 -8.46 -12.77 -12.35
CA ILE A 112 -8.85 -14.06 -12.93
C ILE A 112 -10.37 -14.10 -13.15
N VAL A 113 -10.78 -14.39 -14.38
CA VAL A 113 -12.17 -14.36 -14.87
C VAL A 113 -12.46 -15.66 -15.61
N ASN A 114 -12.67 -16.74 -14.87
CA ASN A 114 -12.75 -18.09 -15.45
C ASN A 114 -14.15 -18.70 -15.53
N LYS A 115 -15.19 -18.03 -15.02
CA LYS A 115 -16.57 -18.57 -14.95
C LYS A 115 -17.62 -17.53 -15.30
N ASP A 116 -18.78 -18.00 -15.72
CA ASP A 116 -19.99 -17.20 -15.82
C ASP A 116 -20.46 -16.75 -14.42
N GLY A 117 -21.19 -15.64 -14.33
CA GLY A 117 -21.66 -15.11 -13.05
C GLY A 117 -20.66 -14.27 -12.29
N LEU A 118 -19.83 -13.51 -12.99
CA LEU A 118 -18.80 -12.63 -12.43
C LEU A 118 -19.37 -11.62 -11.44
N SER A 119 -18.59 -11.34 -10.39
CA SER A 119 -18.86 -10.16 -9.54
C SER A 119 -18.76 -8.89 -10.37
N LYS A 120 -19.46 -7.82 -9.94
CA LYS A 120 -19.36 -6.51 -10.61
C LYS A 120 -17.92 -6.11 -10.89
N HIS A 121 -17.05 -6.29 -9.90
CA HIS A 121 -15.64 -6.00 -10.00
C HIS A 121 -14.93 -6.80 -11.12
N LEU A 122 -15.11 -8.11 -11.18
CA LEU A 122 -14.51 -8.94 -12.22
C LEU A 122 -15.09 -8.65 -13.60
N LYS A 123 -16.37 -8.29 -13.67
CA LYS A 123 -17.03 -7.85 -14.92
C LYS A 123 -16.43 -6.54 -15.44
N SER A 124 -16.19 -5.56 -14.56
CA SER A 124 -15.50 -4.31 -14.92
C SER A 124 -14.10 -4.58 -15.47
N ARG A 125 -13.33 -5.47 -14.82
CA ARG A 125 -12.00 -5.88 -15.29
C ARG A 125 -12.01 -6.51 -16.68
N LYS A 126 -13.01 -7.39 -16.95
CA LYS A 126 -13.16 -7.99 -18.29
C LYS A 126 -13.55 -6.94 -19.32
N ASN A 127 -14.39 -5.97 -18.95
CA ASN A 127 -14.76 -4.88 -19.85
C ASN A 127 -13.53 -4.00 -20.21
N VAL A 128 -12.69 -3.67 -19.24
CA VAL A 128 -11.42 -2.96 -19.49
C VAL A 128 -10.52 -3.76 -20.43
N GLU A 129 -10.38 -5.07 -20.22
CA GLU A 129 -9.62 -5.95 -21.11
C GLU A 129 -10.13 -5.87 -22.55
N ASN A 130 -11.44 -5.98 -22.75
CA ASN A 130 -12.06 -5.91 -24.09
C ASN A 130 -11.80 -4.55 -24.75
N ILE A 131 -11.87 -3.43 -23.99
CA ILE A 131 -11.57 -2.08 -24.51
C ILE A 131 -10.10 -1.98 -24.96
N LEU A 132 -9.18 -2.54 -24.19
CA LEU A 132 -7.75 -2.53 -24.52
C LEU A 132 -7.42 -3.47 -25.69
N GLU A 133 -8.16 -4.59 -25.84
CA GLU A 133 -8.02 -5.52 -26.98
C GLU A 133 -8.41 -4.87 -28.33
N ASP A 134 -9.33 -3.89 -28.31
CA ASP A 134 -9.77 -3.16 -29.50
C ASP A 134 -8.86 -1.96 -29.79
N SER A 135 -7.55 -2.20 -29.94
CA SER A 135 -6.54 -1.17 -30.14
C SER A 135 -5.46 -1.63 -31.13
N ALA A 136 -4.67 -0.67 -31.66
CA ALA A 136 -3.63 -0.93 -32.64
C ALA A 136 -2.36 -1.58 -32.06
N PHE A 137 -2.14 -1.52 -30.77
CA PHE A 137 -0.97 -2.12 -30.12
C PHE A 137 -1.21 -3.60 -29.78
N ASN A 138 -0.13 -4.36 -29.57
CA ASN A 138 -0.25 -5.71 -29.04
C ASN A 138 -0.58 -5.68 -27.56
N LEU A 139 -1.59 -6.39 -27.13
CA LEU A 139 -1.98 -6.48 -25.71
C LEU A 139 -1.53 -7.80 -25.08
N THR A 140 -0.93 -7.72 -23.88
CA THR A 140 -0.80 -8.88 -22.99
C THR A 140 -1.60 -8.63 -21.72
N THR A 141 -2.59 -9.45 -21.45
CA THR A 141 -3.33 -9.40 -20.19
C THR A 141 -2.85 -10.45 -19.22
N LEU A 142 -2.33 -10.03 -18.08
CA LEU A 142 -1.98 -10.89 -16.96
C LEU A 142 -3.10 -10.85 -15.91
N ARG A 143 -3.71 -12.00 -15.62
CA ARG A 143 -4.83 -12.12 -14.69
C ARG A 143 -4.37 -12.77 -13.40
N ALA A 144 -4.34 -11.99 -12.31
CA ALA A 144 -3.96 -12.46 -10.99
C ALA A 144 -5.20 -12.70 -10.11
N GLY A 145 -5.11 -13.66 -9.20
CA GLY A 145 -6.07 -13.84 -8.12
C GLY A 145 -5.68 -12.99 -6.90
N ILE A 146 -5.30 -13.67 -5.82
CA ILE A 146 -4.89 -13.03 -4.56
C ILE A 146 -3.39 -12.77 -4.60
N ILE A 147 -3.00 -11.51 -4.51
CA ILE A 147 -1.58 -11.12 -4.46
C ILE A 147 -1.13 -11.04 -3.00
N ILE A 148 -0.10 -11.82 -2.66
CA ILE A 148 0.48 -11.90 -1.33
C ILE A 148 1.74 -11.04 -1.25
N GLY A 149 1.70 -10.03 -0.39
CA GLY A 149 2.81 -9.14 -0.12
C GLY A 149 2.43 -8.05 0.86
N SER A 150 3.38 -7.55 1.64
CA SER A 150 3.11 -6.52 2.65
C SER A 150 2.50 -5.27 1.98
N GLY A 151 1.42 -4.74 2.56
CA GLY A 151 0.69 -3.59 2.02
C GLY A 151 -0.29 -3.92 0.88
N SER A 152 -0.41 -5.17 0.40
CA SER A 152 -1.52 -5.53 -0.48
C SER A 152 -2.82 -5.67 0.32
N ALA A 153 -3.93 -5.17 -0.23
CA ALA A 153 -5.23 -5.23 0.46
C ALA A 153 -5.61 -6.65 0.89
N SER A 154 -5.42 -7.64 0.01
CA SER A 154 -5.73 -9.04 0.29
C SER A 154 -4.89 -9.62 1.42
N PHE A 155 -3.57 -9.37 1.41
CA PHE A 155 -2.66 -9.86 2.45
C PHE A 155 -2.99 -9.24 3.81
N GLU A 156 -3.25 -7.93 3.84
CA GLU A 156 -3.55 -7.23 5.09
C GLU A 156 -4.88 -7.67 5.70
N ILE A 157 -5.88 -8.00 4.87
CA ILE A 157 -7.13 -8.59 5.34
C ILE A 157 -6.90 -9.98 5.94
N ILE A 158 -6.13 -10.83 5.26
CA ILE A 158 -5.77 -12.17 5.77
C ILE A 158 -5.04 -12.04 7.11
N ARG A 159 -4.06 -11.14 7.18
CA ARG A 159 -3.32 -10.83 8.40
C ARG A 159 -4.23 -10.40 9.53
N ASP A 160 -5.09 -9.42 9.26
CA ASP A 160 -6.05 -8.91 10.25
C ASP A 160 -6.97 -10.02 10.80
N LEU A 161 -7.52 -10.84 9.93
CA LEU A 161 -8.39 -11.95 10.33
C LEU A 161 -7.64 -12.94 11.23
N VAL A 162 -6.45 -13.34 10.81
CA VAL A 162 -5.70 -14.38 11.52
C VAL A 162 -5.10 -13.87 12.82
N GLU A 163 -4.53 -12.67 12.84
CA GLU A 163 -3.88 -12.13 14.04
C GLU A 163 -4.89 -11.71 15.11
N LYS A 164 -6.07 -11.20 14.69
CA LYS A 164 -7.08 -10.67 15.63
C LYS A 164 -8.08 -11.70 16.14
N LEU A 165 -8.38 -12.75 15.38
CA LEU A 165 -9.45 -13.68 15.71
C LEU A 165 -8.90 -15.07 16.04
N PRO A 166 -8.83 -15.46 17.34
CA PRO A 166 -8.46 -16.81 17.74
C PRO A 166 -9.54 -17.83 17.32
N TYR A 167 -10.80 -17.39 17.27
CA TYR A 167 -11.95 -18.18 16.87
C TYR A 167 -12.76 -17.43 15.81
N MET A 168 -13.04 -18.09 14.69
CA MET A 168 -13.75 -17.49 13.57
C MET A 168 -14.99 -18.28 13.22
N ILE A 169 -16.14 -17.62 13.21
CA ILE A 169 -17.37 -18.11 12.57
C ILE A 169 -17.40 -17.47 11.18
N ALA A 170 -17.36 -18.27 10.14
CA ALA A 170 -17.16 -17.79 8.79
C ALA A 170 -18.20 -18.36 7.81
N PRO A 171 -18.53 -17.66 6.74
CA PRO A 171 -19.48 -18.14 5.76
C PRO A 171 -18.93 -19.30 4.93
N LYS A 172 -19.85 -20.09 4.34
CA LYS A 172 -19.53 -21.29 3.53
C LYS A 172 -18.57 -20.99 2.36
N TRP A 173 -18.56 -19.78 1.83
CA TRP A 173 -17.68 -19.40 0.72
C TRP A 173 -16.17 -19.39 1.10
N LEU A 174 -15.80 -19.48 2.38
CA LEU A 174 -14.43 -19.72 2.78
C LEU A 174 -13.86 -21.05 2.24
N ASN A 175 -14.72 -21.96 1.79
CA ASN A 175 -14.32 -23.21 1.15
C ASN A 175 -14.10 -23.07 -0.38
N THR A 176 -14.31 -21.87 -0.95
CA THR A 176 -14.01 -21.60 -2.35
C THR A 176 -12.50 -21.63 -2.57
N LYS A 177 -12.09 -22.20 -3.71
CA LYS A 177 -10.68 -22.33 -4.06
C LYS A 177 -10.13 -21.03 -4.63
N CYS A 178 -8.89 -20.73 -4.29
CA CYS A 178 -8.10 -19.64 -4.84
C CYS A 178 -6.65 -20.10 -5.06
N GLN A 179 -5.95 -19.41 -5.92
CA GLN A 179 -4.54 -19.65 -6.22
C GLN A 179 -3.75 -18.37 -5.96
N PRO A 180 -3.19 -18.20 -4.73
CA PRO A 180 -2.43 -17.01 -4.38
C PRO A 180 -1.11 -16.94 -5.14
N VAL A 181 -0.64 -15.71 -5.41
CA VAL A 181 0.64 -15.43 -6.06
C VAL A 181 1.43 -14.42 -5.25
N GLY A 182 2.74 -14.60 -5.12
CA GLY A 182 3.63 -13.65 -4.46
C GLY A 182 3.76 -12.35 -5.28
N ILE A 183 3.83 -11.21 -4.61
CA ILE A 183 4.05 -9.91 -5.29
C ILE A 183 5.33 -9.91 -6.14
N ARG A 184 6.38 -10.60 -5.68
CA ARG A 184 7.63 -10.70 -6.42
C ARG A 184 7.45 -11.42 -7.75
N ASP A 185 6.64 -12.48 -7.75
CA ASP A 185 6.34 -13.22 -8.98
C ASP A 185 5.49 -12.38 -9.93
N VAL A 186 4.51 -11.62 -9.40
CA VAL A 186 3.71 -10.68 -10.22
C VAL A 186 4.61 -9.66 -10.91
N ILE A 187 5.57 -9.08 -10.20
CA ILE A 187 6.53 -8.14 -10.79
C ILE A 187 7.40 -8.82 -11.85
N SER A 188 7.86 -10.06 -11.60
CA SER A 188 8.63 -10.83 -12.59
C SER A 188 7.81 -11.16 -13.84
N PHE A 189 6.52 -11.49 -13.70
CA PHE A 189 5.64 -11.71 -14.84
C PHE A 189 5.45 -10.42 -15.65
N LEU A 190 5.23 -9.28 -15.00
CA LEU A 190 5.10 -7.98 -15.67
C LEU A 190 6.38 -7.62 -16.43
N GLU A 191 7.53 -7.70 -15.76
CA GLU A 191 8.83 -7.35 -16.31
C GLU A 191 9.20 -8.25 -17.51
N LYS A 192 9.11 -9.58 -17.38
CA LYS A 192 9.50 -10.53 -18.44
C LYS A 192 8.49 -10.59 -19.59
N SER A 193 7.28 -10.07 -19.42
CA SER A 193 6.32 -9.91 -20.52
C SER A 193 6.65 -8.73 -21.42
N LEU A 194 7.43 -7.76 -20.95
CA LEU A 194 7.70 -6.53 -21.69
C LEU A 194 8.35 -6.81 -23.05
N LEU A 195 7.67 -6.38 -24.12
CA LEU A 195 8.10 -6.56 -25.51
C LEU A 195 8.48 -8.00 -25.89
N ASN A 196 7.90 -8.98 -25.21
CA ASN A 196 8.07 -10.39 -25.53
C ASN A 196 6.96 -10.84 -26.50
N GLU A 197 7.30 -11.02 -27.77
CA GLU A 197 6.35 -11.36 -28.83
C GLU A 197 5.60 -12.67 -28.57
N LYS A 198 6.17 -13.59 -27.78
CA LYS A 198 5.52 -14.87 -27.44
C LYS A 198 4.27 -14.72 -26.60
N VAL A 199 4.04 -13.54 -26.00
CA VAL A 199 2.87 -13.26 -25.15
C VAL A 199 1.92 -12.23 -25.78
N TYR A 200 2.23 -11.68 -26.95
CA TYR A 200 1.41 -10.70 -27.63
C TYR A 200 0.00 -11.21 -27.94
N ASN A 201 -0.98 -10.34 -27.77
CA ASN A 201 -2.40 -10.56 -28.05
C ASN A 201 -2.95 -11.83 -27.37
N GLN A 202 -2.49 -12.08 -26.14
CA GLN A 202 -2.92 -13.20 -25.33
C GLN A 202 -3.22 -12.77 -23.90
N ASN A 203 -4.09 -13.55 -23.25
CA ASN A 203 -4.35 -13.41 -21.83
C ASN A 203 -3.89 -14.67 -21.07
N PHE A 204 -3.26 -14.45 -19.95
CA PHE A 204 -2.70 -15.49 -19.10
C PHE A 204 -3.12 -15.31 -17.66
N ASP A 205 -3.49 -16.42 -17.02
CA ASP A 205 -3.67 -16.45 -15.58
C ASP A 205 -2.32 -16.66 -14.90
N ILE A 206 -2.01 -15.86 -13.88
CA ILE A 206 -0.79 -15.96 -13.09
C ILE A 206 -1.12 -16.32 -11.65
N GLY A 207 -0.46 -17.36 -11.13
CA GLY A 207 -0.68 -17.89 -9.79
C GLY A 207 0.56 -18.61 -9.27
N GLY A 208 0.63 -18.78 -7.96
CA GLY A 208 1.61 -19.63 -7.32
C GLY A 208 1.29 -21.12 -7.55
N PRO A 209 2.14 -22.05 -7.08
CA PRO A 209 1.90 -23.49 -7.23
C PRO A 209 0.78 -24.02 -6.31
N ASP A 210 0.43 -23.31 -5.25
CA ASP A 210 -0.57 -23.76 -4.27
C ASP A 210 -2.00 -23.39 -4.68
N ILE A 211 -2.88 -24.37 -4.82
CA ILE A 211 -4.33 -24.18 -4.90
C ILE A 211 -4.92 -24.43 -3.51
N LEU A 212 -5.48 -23.40 -2.89
CA LEU A 212 -5.96 -23.43 -1.52
C LEU A 212 -7.43 -23.00 -1.46
N THR A 213 -8.17 -23.47 -0.46
CA THR A 213 -9.40 -22.77 -0.08
C THR A 213 -9.02 -21.53 0.75
N TYR A 214 -9.88 -20.51 0.76
CA TYR A 214 -9.67 -19.36 1.65
C TYR A 214 -9.46 -19.80 3.11
N LYS A 215 -10.21 -20.80 3.57
CA LYS A 215 -10.04 -21.39 4.91
C LYS A 215 -8.62 -21.94 5.10
N ASN A 216 -8.13 -22.75 4.15
CA ASN A 216 -6.80 -23.35 4.26
C ASN A 216 -5.69 -22.28 4.15
N MET A 217 -5.91 -21.23 3.37
CA MET A 217 -4.99 -20.10 3.29
C MET A 217 -4.86 -19.38 4.65
N LEU A 218 -5.99 -19.12 5.35
CA LEU A 218 -5.97 -18.54 6.70
C LEU A 218 -5.29 -19.48 7.71
N LEU A 219 -5.56 -20.78 7.65
CA LEU A 219 -4.95 -21.76 8.57
C LEU A 219 -3.45 -21.95 8.30
N LYS A 220 -2.99 -21.96 7.04
CA LYS A 220 -1.56 -21.96 6.70
C LYS A 220 -0.86 -20.69 7.22
N PHE A 221 -1.52 -19.53 7.09
CA PHE A 221 -1.01 -18.27 7.66
C PHE A 221 -0.89 -18.37 9.20
N ALA A 222 -1.93 -18.86 9.87
CA ALA A 222 -1.91 -19.06 11.33
C ALA A 222 -0.76 -19.97 11.77
N LYS A 223 -0.56 -21.10 11.06
CA LYS A 223 0.55 -22.04 11.30
C LYS A 223 1.91 -21.35 11.11
N PHE A 224 2.08 -20.57 10.06
CA PHE A 224 3.31 -19.79 9.80
C PHE A 224 3.62 -18.82 10.96
N ARG A 225 2.59 -18.13 11.49
CA ARG A 225 2.70 -17.22 12.63
C ARG A 225 2.72 -17.91 14.00
N LYS A 226 2.71 -19.25 14.05
CA LYS A 226 2.63 -20.08 15.28
C LYS A 226 1.40 -19.75 16.14
N LEU A 227 0.29 -19.37 15.49
CA LEU A 227 -0.96 -19.01 16.13
C LEU A 227 -1.95 -20.18 16.06
N LYS A 228 -2.60 -20.51 17.19
CA LYS A 228 -3.69 -21.49 17.21
C LYS A 228 -4.99 -20.79 16.80
N ARG A 229 -5.60 -21.21 15.69
CA ARG A 229 -6.83 -20.62 15.14
C ARG A 229 -7.83 -21.71 14.80
N THR A 230 -9.09 -21.46 15.12
CA THR A 230 -10.20 -22.36 14.82
C THR A 230 -11.20 -21.64 13.91
N ILE A 231 -11.57 -22.25 12.79
CA ILE A 231 -12.51 -21.68 11.82
C ILE A 231 -13.68 -22.63 11.63
N HIS A 232 -14.87 -22.20 12.06
CA HIS A 232 -16.12 -22.90 11.82
C HIS A 232 -16.88 -22.22 10.68
N THR A 233 -17.22 -22.99 9.65
CA THR A 233 -18.01 -22.50 8.53
C THR A 233 -19.50 -22.77 8.76
N VAL A 234 -20.32 -21.72 8.66
CA VAL A 234 -21.77 -21.82 8.82
C VAL A 234 -22.47 -21.64 7.48
N PRO A 235 -23.57 -22.37 7.21
CA PRO A 235 -24.29 -22.30 5.93
C PRO A 235 -25.04 -20.98 5.74
N ILE A 236 -25.44 -20.33 6.83
CA ILE A 236 -26.35 -19.19 6.83
C ILE A 236 -25.58 -17.90 7.16
N MET A 237 -24.95 -17.33 6.17
CA MET A 237 -24.41 -15.97 6.29
C MET A 237 -24.63 -15.22 5.00
N THR A 238 -25.55 -14.26 5.02
CA THR A 238 -25.86 -13.45 3.82
C THR A 238 -24.61 -12.65 3.39
N PRO A 239 -24.46 -12.31 2.11
CA PRO A 239 -23.36 -11.46 1.66
C PRO A 239 -23.25 -10.14 2.42
N LYS A 240 -24.40 -9.54 2.73
CA LYS A 240 -24.47 -8.27 3.48
C LYS A 240 -23.93 -8.45 4.90
N LEU A 241 -24.33 -9.49 5.60
CA LEU A 241 -23.86 -9.81 6.94
C LEU A 241 -22.34 -10.15 6.93
N SER A 242 -21.88 -10.90 5.92
CA SER A 242 -20.46 -11.21 5.73
C SER A 242 -19.61 -9.95 5.48
N SER A 243 -20.15 -8.99 4.72
CA SER A 243 -19.46 -7.71 4.45
C SER A 243 -19.37 -6.84 5.70
N TYR A 244 -20.43 -6.79 6.50
CA TYR A 244 -20.38 -6.11 7.80
C TYR A 244 -19.40 -6.78 8.75
N TRP A 245 -19.42 -8.11 8.83
CA TRP A 245 -18.46 -8.86 9.65
C TRP A 245 -17.03 -8.56 9.23
N LEU A 246 -16.72 -8.61 7.93
CA LEU A 246 -15.38 -8.29 7.42
C LEU A 246 -15.00 -6.84 7.72
N TYR A 247 -15.93 -5.90 7.51
CA TYR A 247 -15.73 -4.48 7.83
C TYR A 247 -15.40 -4.24 9.31
N PHE A 248 -16.12 -4.90 10.23
CA PHE A 248 -15.89 -4.71 11.66
C PHE A 248 -14.61 -5.38 12.16
N VAL A 249 -14.23 -6.50 11.57
CA VAL A 249 -13.09 -7.30 12.03
C VAL A 249 -11.78 -6.82 11.41
N THR A 250 -11.82 -6.36 10.17
CA THR A 250 -10.62 -5.95 9.45
C THR A 250 -10.52 -4.42 9.32
N SER A 251 -9.37 -3.96 8.86
CA SER A 251 -9.10 -2.54 8.61
C SER A 251 -9.63 -2.07 7.23
N THR A 252 -10.61 -2.76 6.65
CA THR A 252 -11.15 -2.41 5.32
C THR A 252 -12.32 -1.43 5.38
N SER A 253 -12.56 -0.68 4.31
CA SER A 253 -13.81 0.06 4.13
C SER A 253 -14.97 -0.91 3.81
N TYR A 254 -16.22 -0.50 4.11
CA TYR A 254 -17.39 -1.32 3.82
C TYR A 254 -17.54 -1.64 2.32
N ASN A 255 -17.27 -0.67 1.44
CA ASN A 255 -17.33 -0.86 -0.01
C ASN A 255 -16.31 -1.90 -0.49
N LEU A 256 -15.09 -1.83 0.01
CA LEU A 256 -14.05 -2.81 -0.30
C LEU A 256 -14.42 -4.20 0.25
N ALA A 257 -14.91 -4.28 1.50
CA ALA A 257 -15.38 -5.53 2.09
C ALA A 257 -16.49 -6.18 1.25
N THR A 258 -17.46 -5.39 0.77
CA THR A 258 -18.57 -5.87 -0.06
C THR A 258 -18.07 -6.41 -1.42
N SER A 259 -17.16 -5.70 -2.07
CA SER A 259 -16.57 -6.11 -3.34
C SER A 259 -15.75 -7.40 -3.19
N LEU A 260 -14.96 -7.49 -2.14
CA LEU A 260 -14.14 -8.68 -1.84
C LEU A 260 -15.00 -9.90 -1.50
N VAL A 261 -16.00 -9.77 -0.62
CA VAL A 261 -16.92 -10.87 -0.27
C VAL A 261 -17.64 -11.39 -1.52
N SER A 262 -18.05 -10.49 -2.41
CA SER A 262 -18.69 -10.88 -3.66
C SER A 262 -17.74 -11.65 -4.59
N SER A 263 -16.48 -11.26 -4.65
CA SER A 263 -15.45 -11.93 -5.45
C SER A 263 -15.00 -13.26 -4.85
N MET A 264 -14.93 -13.38 -3.52
CA MET A 264 -14.52 -14.61 -2.82
C MET A 264 -15.49 -15.79 -2.97
N LYS A 265 -16.70 -15.56 -3.47
CA LYS A 265 -17.65 -16.63 -3.79
C LYS A 265 -17.32 -17.36 -5.08
N ILE A 266 -16.49 -16.78 -5.91
CA ILE A 266 -16.11 -17.29 -7.22
C ILE A 266 -14.75 -17.95 -7.08
N GLU A 267 -14.59 -19.13 -7.68
CA GLU A 267 -13.31 -19.81 -7.71
C GLU A 267 -12.30 -19.04 -8.58
N VAL A 268 -11.13 -18.77 -8.01
CA VAL A 268 -10.07 -17.97 -8.62
C VAL A 268 -8.82 -18.82 -8.73
N VAL A 269 -8.81 -19.73 -9.72
CA VAL A 269 -7.74 -20.67 -10.01
C VAL A 269 -7.30 -20.50 -11.46
N CYS A 270 -6.02 -20.55 -11.74
CA CYS A 270 -5.47 -20.42 -13.08
C CYS A 270 -5.95 -21.55 -13.98
N ARG A 271 -6.33 -21.24 -15.22
CA ARG A 271 -6.72 -22.22 -16.24
C ARG A 271 -5.56 -23.16 -16.60
N ASN A 272 -4.34 -22.63 -16.60
CA ASN A 272 -3.11 -23.37 -16.87
C ASN A 272 -1.90 -22.53 -16.41
N ALA A 273 -0.71 -23.14 -16.51
CA ALA A 273 0.57 -22.50 -16.19
C ALA A 273 1.43 -22.25 -17.44
N LYS A 274 0.82 -22.06 -18.62
CA LYS A 274 1.54 -21.91 -19.90
C LYS A 274 2.55 -20.76 -19.87
N ILE A 275 2.17 -19.62 -19.29
CA ILE A 275 3.03 -18.44 -19.20
C ILE A 275 4.30 -18.69 -18.40
N ASN A 276 4.26 -19.55 -17.38
CA ASN A 276 5.42 -19.89 -16.55
C ASN A 276 6.55 -20.46 -17.43
N LYS A 277 6.21 -21.35 -18.37
CA LYS A 277 7.16 -21.94 -19.31
C LYS A 277 7.66 -20.92 -20.34
N ILE A 278 6.75 -20.08 -20.88
CA ILE A 278 7.10 -19.06 -21.88
C ILE A 278 8.11 -18.06 -21.31
N LEU A 279 7.91 -17.61 -20.07
CA LEU A 279 8.74 -16.60 -19.43
C LEU A 279 9.86 -17.16 -18.55
N ASN A 280 9.95 -18.51 -18.46
CA ASN A 280 10.87 -19.20 -17.56
C ASN A 280 10.80 -18.62 -16.12
N ILE A 281 9.59 -18.70 -15.54
CA ILE A 281 9.29 -18.27 -14.17
C ILE A 281 8.78 -19.48 -13.40
N GLU A 282 9.37 -19.73 -12.24
CA GLU A 282 8.89 -20.69 -11.25
C GLU A 282 8.33 -19.92 -10.05
N PRO A 283 7.01 -19.71 -9.96
CA PRO A 283 6.41 -18.94 -8.88
C PRO A 283 6.63 -19.62 -7.53
N GLU A 284 6.85 -18.79 -6.52
CA GLU A 284 7.04 -19.25 -5.13
C GLU A 284 5.73 -19.75 -4.52
N ASN A 285 5.84 -20.74 -3.61
CA ASN A 285 4.67 -21.22 -2.89
C ASN A 285 4.17 -20.18 -1.85
N TYR A 286 2.94 -20.38 -1.38
CA TYR A 286 2.27 -19.47 -0.46
C TYR A 286 3.06 -19.20 0.83
N THR A 287 3.73 -20.22 1.38
CA THR A 287 4.51 -20.09 2.61
C THR A 287 5.74 -19.21 2.41
N VAL A 288 6.43 -19.35 1.28
CA VAL A 288 7.58 -18.50 0.91
C VAL A 288 7.12 -17.06 0.66
N ALA A 289 5.99 -16.88 -0.04
CA ALA A 289 5.41 -15.54 -0.25
C ALA A 289 5.06 -14.86 1.09
N LEU A 290 4.51 -15.59 2.07
CA LEU A 290 4.28 -15.12 3.43
C LEU A 290 5.60 -14.73 4.12
N GLN A 291 6.59 -15.61 4.08
CA GLN A 291 7.89 -15.35 4.69
C GLN A 291 8.50 -14.05 4.17
N ARG A 292 8.48 -13.82 2.86
CA ARG A 292 8.95 -12.58 2.25
C ARG A 292 8.14 -11.35 2.66
N ALA A 293 6.82 -11.49 2.74
CA ALA A 293 5.96 -10.40 3.19
C ALA A 293 6.27 -10.01 4.64
N PHE A 294 6.52 -10.99 5.51
CA PHE A 294 6.87 -10.74 6.91
C PHE A 294 8.30 -10.29 7.10
N LEU A 295 9.27 -10.77 6.33
CA LEU A 295 10.63 -10.22 6.36
C LEU A 295 10.63 -8.71 6.08
N LYS A 296 9.77 -8.22 5.21
CA LYS A 296 9.58 -6.78 4.98
C LYS A 296 8.93 -6.08 6.18
N ILE A 297 7.95 -6.72 6.83
CA ILE A 297 7.26 -6.17 8.02
C ILE A 297 8.19 -6.20 9.23
N ASP A 298 8.88 -7.31 9.47
CA ASP A 298 9.84 -7.46 10.56
C ASP A 298 11.08 -6.60 10.33
N GLY A 299 11.47 -6.37 9.07
CA GLY A 299 12.43 -5.36 8.65
C GLY A 299 12.05 -3.94 9.06
N ASN A 300 10.76 -3.61 9.13
CA ASN A 300 10.27 -2.35 9.71
C ASN A 300 10.54 -2.25 11.23
N GLN A 301 10.59 -3.35 11.95
CA GLN A 301 11.05 -3.39 13.34
C GLN A 301 12.58 -3.31 13.46
N ILE A 302 13.30 -3.69 12.41
CA ILE A 302 14.76 -3.69 12.28
C ILE A 302 15.27 -2.47 11.48
N VAL A 303 14.41 -1.51 11.14
CA VAL A 303 14.84 -0.24 10.50
C VAL A 303 15.83 0.54 11.36
N SER A 304 15.98 0.19 12.64
CA SER A 304 17.09 0.66 13.49
C SER A 304 18.48 0.16 13.04
N SER A 305 18.58 -0.90 12.27
CA SER A 305 19.84 -1.44 11.73
C SER A 305 20.06 -1.12 10.24
N TRP A 306 19.27 -0.21 9.66
CA TRP A 306 19.38 0.15 8.25
C TRP A 306 20.75 0.74 7.90
N LYS A 307 21.34 1.53 8.79
CA LYS A 307 22.71 2.00 8.65
C LYS A 307 23.72 0.85 8.71
N ASP A 308 23.49 -0.16 9.55
CA ASP A 308 24.35 -1.34 9.66
C ASP A 308 24.28 -2.22 8.41
N SER A 309 23.13 -2.30 7.74
CA SER A 309 22.97 -3.06 6.51
C SER A 309 23.61 -2.38 5.29
N GLN A 310 23.72 -1.06 5.26
CA GLN A 310 24.48 -0.35 4.24
C GLN A 310 26.00 -0.60 4.38
N VAL A 311 26.49 -0.78 5.59
CA VAL A 311 27.90 -1.14 5.86
C VAL A 311 28.19 -2.60 5.48
N SER A 312 27.20 -3.50 5.53
CA SER A 312 27.37 -4.92 5.21
C SER A 312 27.17 -5.32 3.75
N GLY A 313 27.01 -4.38 2.82
CA GLY A 313 27.10 -4.65 1.36
C GLY A 313 25.93 -5.42 0.74
N VAL A 314 24.79 -5.55 1.40
CA VAL A 314 23.61 -6.22 0.84
C VAL A 314 22.83 -5.26 -0.06
N LYS A 315 23.07 -5.37 -1.36
CA LYS A 315 22.41 -4.63 -2.45
C LYS A 315 21.00 -5.15 -2.73
N ASN A 316 19.98 -4.94 -1.93
CA ASN A 316 18.59 -5.18 -2.36
C ASN A 316 17.59 -4.63 -1.33
N PHE A 317 17.52 -3.31 -1.18
CA PHE A 317 16.45 -2.64 -0.44
C PHE A 317 15.68 -1.70 -1.35
N ASN A 318 14.37 -1.93 -1.49
CA ASN A 318 13.45 -0.96 -2.08
C ASN A 318 13.00 0.00 -0.98
N ILE A 319 13.54 1.21 -0.99
CA ILE A 319 13.21 2.30 -0.05
C ILE A 319 11.72 2.64 -0.08
N SER A 320 11.08 2.50 -1.25
CA SER A 320 9.66 2.79 -1.46
C SER A 320 8.67 1.97 -0.63
N ASP A 321 9.08 0.82 -0.10
CA ASP A 321 8.20 -0.04 0.71
C ASP A 321 8.04 0.43 2.17
N PHE A 322 8.88 1.34 2.65
CA PHE A 322 8.97 1.76 4.05
C PHE A 322 8.39 3.15 4.32
N ILE A 323 8.16 3.94 3.29
CA ILE A 323 7.73 5.35 3.39
C ILE A 323 6.21 5.48 3.34
N ASP A 324 5.49 4.46 2.89
CA ASP A 324 4.04 4.51 2.71
C ASP A 324 3.30 4.20 4.01
N VAL A 325 2.82 5.26 4.64
CA VAL A 325 1.80 5.14 5.69
C VAL A 325 0.54 4.49 5.08
N PRO A 326 0.01 3.41 5.67
CA PRO A 326 -1.17 2.73 5.12
C PRO A 326 -2.36 3.69 5.06
N ILE A 327 -3.04 3.69 3.90
CA ILE A 327 -4.19 4.56 3.65
C ILE A 327 -5.49 3.82 3.91
N PHE A 328 -5.53 2.52 3.59
CA PHE A 328 -6.75 1.72 3.63
C PHE A 328 -7.10 1.26 5.03
N GLY A 329 -8.34 1.54 5.47
CA GLY A 329 -8.85 1.14 6.76
C GLY A 329 -8.23 1.86 7.97
N CYS A 330 -7.55 2.98 7.74
CA CYS A 330 -6.94 3.80 8.77
C CYS A 330 -7.80 5.00 9.10
N PHE A 331 -7.78 5.39 10.37
CA PHE A 331 -8.24 6.70 10.80
C PHE A 331 -7.11 7.70 10.66
N ARG A 332 -7.45 8.94 10.30
CA ARG A 332 -6.49 10.03 10.14
C ARG A 332 -6.99 11.28 10.85
N ASP A 333 -6.07 11.92 11.54
CA ASP A 333 -6.25 13.28 12.08
C ASP A 333 -5.15 14.16 11.50
N ILE A 334 -5.55 15.22 10.78
CA ILE A 334 -4.66 16.10 10.04
C ILE A 334 -4.79 17.51 10.61
N THR A 335 -3.68 18.06 11.04
CA THR A 335 -3.57 19.45 11.50
C THR A 335 -2.57 20.20 10.63
N GLN A 336 -2.93 21.39 10.17
CA GLN A 336 -2.08 22.23 9.32
C GLN A 336 -1.90 23.60 9.91
N ARG A 337 -0.71 24.22 9.72
CA ARG A 337 -0.38 25.59 10.11
C ARG A 337 0.50 26.24 9.06
N GLU A 338 0.18 27.45 8.70
CA GLU A 338 1.07 28.29 7.88
C GLU A 338 2.32 28.67 8.67
N ILE A 339 3.46 28.71 8.01
CA ILE A 339 4.76 29.05 8.57
C ILE A 339 5.48 30.08 7.70
N VAL A 340 6.21 30.98 8.35
CA VAL A 340 7.02 32.01 7.66
C VAL A 340 8.38 31.47 7.25
N SER A 341 8.95 30.56 8.07
CA SER A 341 10.27 29.99 7.84
C SER A 341 10.27 28.48 8.01
N SER A 342 10.46 27.78 6.89
CA SER A 342 10.61 26.32 6.90
C SER A 342 11.76 25.86 7.79
N LYS A 343 12.89 26.61 7.82
CA LYS A 343 14.04 26.27 8.65
C LYS A 343 13.70 26.27 10.15
N LEU A 344 13.00 27.28 10.65
CA LEU A 344 12.60 27.34 12.06
C LEU A 344 11.63 26.21 12.42
N ALA A 345 10.70 25.89 11.53
CA ALA A 345 9.76 24.79 11.73
C ALA A 345 10.49 23.42 11.74
N ILE A 346 11.44 23.21 10.83
CA ILE A 346 12.29 22.01 10.79
C ILE A 346 13.05 21.87 12.10
N ASP A 347 13.72 22.91 12.57
CA ASP A 347 14.53 22.85 13.80
C ASP A 347 13.64 22.50 15.00
N LYS A 348 12.43 23.03 15.08
CA LYS A 348 11.44 22.70 16.13
C LYS A 348 10.96 21.25 16.01
N VAL A 349 10.58 20.79 14.82
CA VAL A 349 10.11 19.40 14.59
C VAL A 349 11.24 18.42 14.92
N TRP A 350 12.48 18.70 14.52
CA TRP A 350 13.64 17.86 14.85
C TRP A 350 14.08 17.92 16.31
N SER A 351 13.54 18.84 17.07
CA SER A 351 13.82 18.98 18.51
C SER A 351 12.76 18.34 19.42
N ILE A 352 11.74 17.67 18.88
CA ILE A 352 10.68 16.98 19.62
C ILE A 352 11.25 15.83 20.46
N GLY A 353 10.67 15.61 21.64
CA GLY A 353 10.96 14.49 22.53
C GLY A 353 12.15 14.70 23.47
N GLY A 354 12.45 13.70 24.29
CA GLY A 354 13.49 13.75 25.29
C GLY A 354 13.29 14.89 26.31
N THR A 355 14.33 15.69 26.54
CA THR A 355 14.28 16.81 27.48
C THR A 355 13.36 17.94 27.07
N ASN A 356 13.17 18.15 25.75
CA ASN A 356 12.27 19.18 25.21
C ASN A 356 10.79 18.77 25.30
N GLY A 357 10.53 17.47 25.46
CA GLY A 357 9.18 16.92 25.46
C GLY A 357 8.46 17.11 24.11
N TRP A 358 7.15 17.06 24.16
CA TRP A 358 6.27 17.15 22.98
C TRP A 358 5.63 18.56 22.85
N TYR A 359 6.28 19.57 23.43
CA TYR A 359 5.90 20.96 23.47
C TYR A 359 4.58 21.24 24.18
N TYR A 360 3.57 20.41 24.03
CA TYR A 360 2.25 20.61 24.60
C TYR A 360 1.76 19.36 25.34
N ALA A 361 1.01 19.56 26.44
CA ALA A 361 0.38 18.50 27.23
C ALA A 361 1.35 17.39 27.68
N ASN A 362 2.59 17.74 28.07
CA ASN A 362 3.63 16.79 28.48
C ASN A 362 3.20 15.86 29.63
N SER A 363 2.29 16.30 30.49
CA SER A 363 1.69 15.47 31.55
C SER A 363 0.88 14.30 30.99
N LEU A 364 0.12 14.53 29.92
CA LEU A 364 -0.65 13.47 29.24
C LEU A 364 0.27 12.47 28.55
N TRP A 365 1.36 12.92 27.95
CA TRP A 365 2.37 12.03 27.38
C TRP A 365 3.04 11.17 28.46
N LYS A 366 3.36 11.77 29.64
CA LYS A 366 3.88 11.02 30.80
C LYS A 366 2.88 9.99 31.31
N PHE A 367 1.62 10.36 31.42
CA PHE A 367 0.54 9.47 31.84
C PHE A 367 0.34 8.33 30.83
N ARG A 368 0.36 8.63 29.53
CA ARG A 368 0.30 7.59 28.47
C ARG A 368 1.49 6.63 28.57
N GLY A 369 2.68 7.13 28.81
CA GLY A 369 3.87 6.30 29.00
C GLY A 369 3.80 5.42 30.27
N PHE A 370 3.16 5.91 31.34
CA PHE A 370 2.90 5.10 32.54
C PHE A 370 1.91 3.96 32.27
N ILE A 371 0.80 4.27 31.58
CA ILE A 371 -0.17 3.24 31.15
C ILE A 371 0.52 2.18 30.26
N ASP A 372 1.34 2.63 29.30
CA ASP A 372 2.06 1.72 28.41
C ASP A 372 2.92 0.71 29.18
N LYS A 373 3.60 1.17 30.23
CA LYS A 373 4.40 0.29 31.12
C LYS A 373 3.55 -0.73 31.85
N LEU A 374 2.36 -0.35 32.33
CA LEU A 374 1.45 -1.29 33.00
C LEU A 374 1.04 -2.44 32.10
N PHE A 375 0.93 -2.20 30.80
CA PHE A 375 0.62 -3.23 29.78
C PHE A 375 1.87 -3.85 29.14
N GLY A 376 3.06 -3.65 29.71
CA GLY A 376 4.32 -4.26 29.24
C GLY A 376 4.87 -3.62 27.97
N GLY A 377 4.51 -2.36 27.68
CA GLY A 377 5.08 -1.56 26.60
C GLY A 377 6.37 -0.83 26.94
N VAL A 378 6.89 -0.04 26.01
CA VAL A 378 8.22 0.63 26.12
C VAL A 378 8.21 1.80 27.10
N GLY A 379 7.08 2.46 27.29
CA GLY A 379 6.97 3.69 28.10
C GLY A 379 7.88 4.82 27.59
N LEU A 380 7.99 5.89 28.38
CA LEU A 380 8.91 7.01 28.09
C LEU A 380 10.38 6.73 28.42
N ARG A 381 10.80 5.48 28.56
CA ARG A 381 12.14 5.13 29.04
C ARG A 381 13.28 5.44 28.06
N ARG A 382 12.97 5.57 26.76
CA ARG A 382 14.01 5.64 25.73
C ARG A 382 14.57 7.04 25.54
N GLY A 383 13.80 8.09 25.86
CA GLY A 383 14.21 9.46 25.61
C GLY A 383 14.60 9.69 24.15
N ARG A 384 15.65 10.43 23.92
CA ARG A 384 16.27 10.69 22.61
C ARG A 384 17.67 10.07 22.56
N THR A 385 18.01 9.40 21.47
CA THR A 385 19.35 8.81 21.27
C THR A 385 20.41 9.89 21.05
N ASN A 386 20.03 10.98 20.34
CA ASN A 386 20.89 12.15 20.11
C ASN A 386 20.11 13.44 20.35
N SER A 387 20.66 14.36 21.12
CA SER A 387 20.00 15.65 21.45
C SER A 387 19.90 16.61 20.27
N ALA A 388 20.77 16.49 19.26
CA ALA A 388 20.90 17.45 18.16
C ALA A 388 20.29 16.98 16.82
N SER A 389 20.13 15.66 16.61
CA SER A 389 19.63 15.11 15.37
C SER A 389 18.64 13.96 15.60
N LEU A 390 17.74 13.77 14.63
CA LEU A 390 16.91 12.57 14.51
C LEU A 390 17.31 11.87 13.22
N GLU A 391 17.58 10.59 13.31
CA GLU A 391 17.90 9.76 12.18
C GLU A 391 16.95 8.56 12.08
N SER A 392 16.74 8.04 10.87
CA SER A 392 15.93 6.84 10.68
C SER A 392 16.48 5.70 11.53
N GLY A 393 15.61 5.04 12.30
CA GLY A 393 15.95 4.01 13.25
C GLY A 393 16.09 4.47 14.71
N ASP A 394 16.15 5.78 14.98
CA ASP A 394 16.24 6.28 16.35
C ASP A 394 14.98 5.99 17.17
N ALA A 395 15.18 5.71 18.45
CA ALA A 395 14.09 5.66 19.41
C ALA A 395 13.79 7.08 19.94
N LEU A 396 12.54 7.48 19.94
CA LEU A 396 12.06 8.78 20.38
C LEU A 396 10.87 8.58 21.34
N ASP A 397 11.14 8.56 22.65
CA ASP A 397 10.15 8.30 23.69
C ASP A 397 9.31 7.02 23.42
N LEU A 398 8.05 7.16 23.02
CA LEU A 398 7.12 6.08 22.69
C LEU A 398 7.19 5.67 21.20
N TRP A 399 8.02 6.34 20.42
CA TRP A 399 8.04 6.26 18.96
C TRP A 399 9.38 5.77 18.43
N ARG A 400 9.35 5.23 17.21
CA ARG A 400 10.51 4.92 16.39
C ARG A 400 10.51 5.83 15.17
N VAL A 401 11.65 6.46 14.87
CA VAL A 401 11.83 7.24 13.65
C VAL A 401 11.93 6.29 12.47
N LEU A 402 10.97 6.32 11.56
CA LEU A 402 11.00 5.54 10.32
C LEU A 402 11.72 6.30 9.20
N TYR A 403 11.48 7.60 9.11
CA TYR A 403 12.05 8.45 8.09
C TYR A 403 12.32 9.84 8.67
N ALA A 404 13.47 10.40 8.36
CA ALA A 404 13.85 11.74 8.78
C ALA A 404 14.74 12.39 7.71
N ASP A 405 14.21 13.35 6.97
CA ASP A 405 14.91 14.13 5.97
C ASP A 405 14.61 15.62 6.17
N LYS A 406 15.66 16.39 6.54
CA LYS A 406 15.54 17.83 6.76
C LYS A 406 15.40 18.62 5.45
N VAL A 407 15.93 18.10 4.35
CA VAL A 407 15.88 18.76 3.05
C VAL A 407 14.47 18.65 2.48
N GLU A 408 13.88 17.46 2.55
CA GLU A 408 12.47 17.24 2.20
C GLU A 408 11.52 17.86 3.23
N GLY A 409 11.99 18.18 4.44
CA GLY A 409 11.15 18.65 5.55
C GLY A 409 10.19 17.59 6.06
N ARG A 410 10.58 16.31 6.06
CA ARG A 410 9.70 15.19 6.38
C ARG A 410 10.25 14.34 7.52
N LEU A 411 9.44 14.16 8.56
CA LEU A 411 9.70 13.29 9.70
C LEU A 411 8.53 12.32 9.87
N LEU A 412 8.80 11.01 9.82
CA LEU A 412 7.80 9.96 10.02
C LEU A 412 8.16 9.09 11.22
N LEU A 413 7.23 8.98 12.15
CA LEU A 413 7.34 8.23 13.38
C LEU A 413 6.35 7.07 13.42
N PHE A 414 6.78 5.94 14.02
CA PHE A 414 5.93 4.78 14.28
C PHE A 414 5.81 4.52 15.77
N ALA A 415 4.60 4.23 16.25
CA ALA A 415 4.35 3.98 17.66
C ALA A 415 4.83 2.58 18.07
N GLU A 416 5.75 2.52 19.03
CA GLU A 416 6.19 1.28 19.69
C GLU A 416 5.40 0.98 20.98
N MET A 417 4.55 1.90 21.39
CA MET A 417 3.65 1.70 22.54
C MET A 417 2.60 0.62 22.27
N LYS A 418 2.15 -0.04 23.32
CA LYS A 418 1.06 -1.03 23.23
C LYS A 418 -0.24 -0.35 22.87
N LEU A 419 -0.71 -0.62 21.66
CA LEU A 419 -1.95 -0.11 21.09
C LEU A 419 -2.81 -1.27 20.60
N PRO A 420 -4.13 -1.15 20.64
CA PRO A 420 -5.00 -2.07 19.92
C PRO A 420 -5.04 -1.73 18.42
N GLY A 421 -3.86 -1.51 17.84
CA GLY A 421 -3.65 -1.07 16.47
C GLY A 421 -2.21 -0.67 16.20
N GLU A 422 -1.97 -0.10 15.04
CA GLU A 422 -0.70 0.49 14.61
C GLU A 422 -0.90 2.00 14.44
N ALA A 423 0.08 2.82 14.83
CA ALA A 423 -0.02 4.27 14.71
C ALA A 423 1.23 4.89 14.12
N TRP A 424 1.01 5.90 13.28
CA TRP A 424 2.07 6.73 12.69
C TRP A 424 1.80 8.19 13.02
N LEU A 425 2.86 8.94 13.19
CA LEU A 425 2.82 10.39 13.32
C LEU A 425 3.80 10.97 12.30
N GLU A 426 3.29 11.72 11.34
CA GLU A 426 4.06 12.35 10.27
C GLU A 426 4.03 13.86 10.40
N PHE A 427 5.18 14.49 10.26
CA PHE A 427 5.33 15.92 10.05
C PHE A 427 5.90 16.14 8.66
N LYS A 428 5.26 16.99 7.88
CA LYS A 428 5.71 17.36 6.54
C LYS A 428 5.59 18.86 6.34
N ILE A 429 6.63 19.47 5.80
CA ILE A 429 6.64 20.89 5.43
C ILE A 429 6.55 20.97 3.92
N LYS A 430 5.56 21.68 3.42
CA LYS A 430 5.35 21.91 2.00
C LYS A 430 4.71 23.27 1.79
N ASP A 431 5.22 24.03 0.82
CA ASP A 431 4.65 25.33 0.39
C ASP A 431 4.38 26.28 1.56
N ASN A 432 5.34 26.40 2.49
CA ASN A 432 5.22 27.16 3.74
C ASN A 432 4.05 26.72 4.64
N VAL A 433 3.65 25.47 4.56
CA VAL A 433 2.66 24.86 5.44
C VAL A 433 3.30 23.69 6.18
N LEU A 434 3.23 23.69 7.50
CA LEU A 434 3.55 22.54 8.34
C LEU A 434 2.30 21.67 8.47
N ILE A 435 2.39 20.44 8.03
CA ILE A 435 1.31 19.43 8.08
C ILE A 435 1.70 18.34 9.06
N GLN A 436 0.86 18.11 10.04
CA GLN A 436 0.95 16.96 10.94
C GLN A 436 -0.17 15.98 10.61
N THR A 437 0.17 14.73 10.41
CA THR A 437 -0.79 13.65 10.17
C THR A 437 -0.60 12.54 11.19
N ALA A 438 -1.60 12.32 12.03
CA ALA A 438 -1.69 11.15 12.87
C ALA A 438 -2.53 10.08 12.17
N THR A 439 -1.94 8.92 11.87
CA THR A 439 -2.63 7.80 11.22
C THR A 439 -2.72 6.64 12.20
N PHE A 440 -3.91 6.06 12.35
CA PHE A 440 -4.14 4.91 13.21
C PHE A 440 -4.83 3.79 12.44
N ARG A 441 -4.22 2.62 12.43
CA ARG A 441 -4.76 1.39 11.87
C ARG A 441 -5.31 0.51 13.00
N PRO A 442 -6.64 0.43 13.18
CA PRO A 442 -7.23 -0.26 14.30
C PRO A 442 -7.10 -1.78 14.17
N HIS A 443 -6.84 -2.45 15.29
CA HIS A 443 -6.96 -3.90 15.39
C HIS A 443 -8.38 -4.28 15.88
N GLY A 444 -9.31 -4.48 14.93
CA GLY A 444 -10.68 -4.89 15.21
C GLY A 444 -11.50 -3.84 15.95
N ILE A 445 -12.53 -4.31 16.68
CA ILE A 445 -13.48 -3.44 17.39
C ILE A 445 -12.78 -2.67 18.51
N LEU A 446 -11.92 -3.32 19.28
CA LEU A 446 -11.19 -2.67 20.37
C LEU A 446 -10.32 -1.51 19.88
N GLY A 447 -9.68 -1.66 18.71
CA GLY A 447 -8.93 -0.58 18.10
C GLY A 447 -9.82 0.59 17.68
N ARG A 448 -10.99 0.32 17.14
CA ARG A 448 -11.97 1.38 16.79
C ARG A 448 -12.49 2.10 18.02
N MET A 449 -12.86 1.36 19.07
CA MET A 449 -13.29 1.96 20.34
C MET A 449 -12.17 2.82 20.95
N TYR A 450 -10.94 2.33 20.93
CA TYR A 450 -9.78 3.08 21.37
C TYR A 450 -9.65 4.38 20.59
N TRP A 451 -9.70 4.36 19.25
CA TRP A 451 -9.60 5.57 18.45
C TRP A 451 -10.65 6.63 18.86
N TYR A 452 -11.91 6.25 18.93
CA TYR A 452 -12.97 7.18 19.32
C TYR A 452 -12.83 7.69 20.75
N SER A 453 -12.27 6.90 21.66
CA SER A 453 -12.01 7.34 23.05
C SER A 453 -10.86 8.35 23.15
N VAL A 454 -9.85 8.27 22.27
CA VAL A 454 -8.69 9.16 22.28
C VAL A 454 -8.84 10.37 21.34
N LEU A 455 -9.78 10.32 20.40
CA LEU A 455 -9.99 11.38 19.40
C LEU A 455 -10.18 12.78 19.99
N PRO A 456 -10.96 12.97 21.08
CA PRO A 456 -11.07 14.29 21.71
C PRO A 456 -9.73 14.82 22.25
N PHE A 457 -8.89 13.92 22.77
CA PHE A 457 -7.54 14.28 23.25
C PHE A 457 -6.58 14.58 22.10
N HIS A 458 -6.71 13.90 20.95
CA HIS A 458 -5.94 14.19 19.75
C HIS A 458 -6.13 15.62 19.29
N GLY A 459 -7.39 16.08 19.15
CA GLY A 459 -7.69 17.45 18.75
C GLY A 459 -7.10 18.50 19.69
N PHE A 460 -7.03 18.20 21.01
CA PHE A 460 -6.41 19.08 21.99
C PHE A 460 -4.88 19.03 21.95
N ILE A 461 -4.29 17.82 21.98
CA ILE A 461 -2.84 17.64 22.08
C ILE A 461 -2.14 18.07 20.79
N PHE A 462 -2.64 17.63 19.63
CA PHE A 462 -1.97 17.89 18.37
C PHE A 462 -2.12 19.33 17.91
N LYS A 463 -3.30 19.96 18.11
CA LYS A 463 -3.45 21.39 17.83
C LYS A 463 -2.52 22.23 18.70
N GLY A 464 -2.51 21.98 20.01
CA GLY A 464 -1.63 22.69 20.92
C GLY A 464 -0.15 22.47 20.62
N MET A 465 0.25 21.25 20.23
CA MET A 465 1.62 20.96 19.80
C MET A 465 1.99 21.73 18.53
N MET A 466 1.11 21.74 17.54
CA MET A 466 1.34 22.50 16.30
C MET A 466 1.42 24.01 16.55
N ASP A 467 0.57 24.55 17.42
CA ASP A 467 0.60 25.96 17.81
C ASP A 467 1.92 26.33 18.49
N GLU A 468 2.44 25.50 19.39
CA GLU A 468 3.75 25.74 20.04
C GLU A 468 4.95 25.57 19.08
N ILE A 469 4.89 24.62 18.13
CA ILE A 469 5.91 24.49 17.08
C ILE A 469 5.96 25.74 16.20
N THR A 470 4.81 26.32 15.88
CA THR A 470 4.70 27.46 14.95
C THR A 470 4.65 28.83 15.63
N LYS A 471 4.60 28.90 16.97
CA LYS A 471 4.43 30.13 17.76
C LYS A 471 5.37 31.28 17.41
N HIS A 472 6.59 31.03 17.00
CA HIS A 472 7.56 32.04 16.56
C HIS A 472 7.75 32.06 15.04
N ASN A 473 6.85 31.40 14.31
CA ASN A 473 6.90 31.21 12.88
C ASN A 473 5.56 31.54 12.21
N GLN A 474 4.71 32.31 12.88
CA GLN A 474 3.42 32.78 12.34
C GLN A 474 3.60 34.13 11.67
N VAL A 475 2.87 34.35 10.59
CA VAL A 475 2.68 35.68 9.99
C VAL A 475 1.84 36.50 11.01
N ASN A 476 2.35 37.65 11.49
CA ASN A 476 1.58 38.62 12.26
C ASN A 476 0.50 39.23 11.40
#